data_3ca897faec5e07531c4da9bd1a3b7994
#
_entry.id   3ca897faec5e07531c4da9bd1a3b7994
#
_cell.length_a   1.000
_cell.length_b   1.000
_cell.length_c   1.000
_cell.angle_alpha   90.00
_cell.angle_beta   90.00
_cell.angle_gamma   90.00
#
_symmetry.space_group_name_H-M   'P 1'
#
loop_
_entity.id
_entity.type
_entity.pdbx_description
1 polymer ?
#
loop_
_entity_poly.entity_id
_entity_poly.type
_entity_poly.pdbx_seq_one_letter_code
_entity_poly.pdbx_strand_id
1 'polypeptide(L)'
;MIRRLVIAAACALPLGVLAQGAENDALENEITQASDRAVEQGLAALAELQTDNGSFGDGRYANNVAVTSLACLAFMADGNVPGRGAYGENVRLGLEFVLDNASESGLIAGEAANGPMYGHGFAALFLGEVYGMTGGSDTPLADRTYEALVKAIRLIERTQNDEGGWRYNPLPNDADVSVTICQIMALRSARNAGIEVSRDVIDKAVDYVKECQNPDGGFRYQLRTRDSAWPRTAAGVASLQYAGIYDDQAIENGMQYIVRTAAPGQGAARRSPHYFYGQYYSVQAAYLAGGDWWATWWPGTRDEIVAAQRPDGLWEDRGVGEAYGTSMALIVLQMPKRYLPIFQK
;
A
#
# COMPACT_ATOMS: atom_id res chain seq x y z
N MET A 1 68.59 33.34 4.13
CA MET A 1 67.54 32.80 5.02
C MET A 1 66.27 32.63 4.18
N ILE A 2 66.02 31.44 3.69
CA ILE A 2 64.87 31.08 2.86
C ILE A 2 63.89 30.26 3.73
N ARG A 3 62.75 30.87 4.09
CA ARG A 3 61.66 30.18 4.82
C ARG A 3 60.88 29.30 3.83
N ARG A 4 60.90 28.00 4.02
CA ARG A 4 60.03 27.04 3.31
C ARG A 4 58.66 27.09 3.96
N LEU A 5 57.65 27.43 3.14
CA LEU A 5 56.23 27.28 3.47
C LEU A 5 55.84 25.81 3.26
N VAL A 6 55.39 25.14 4.32
CA VAL A 6 54.78 23.81 4.22
C VAL A 6 53.27 24.03 4.02
N ILE A 7 52.76 23.71 2.85
CA ILE A 7 51.32 23.67 2.56
C ILE A 7 50.84 22.30 2.97
N ALA A 8 50.05 22.21 4.03
CA ALA A 8 49.30 21.01 4.39
C ALA A 8 48.08 20.89 3.46
N ALA A 9 48.08 19.87 2.57
CA ALA A 9 46.92 19.54 1.79
C ALA A 9 45.91 18.77 2.67
N ALA A 10 44.82 19.43 3.04
CA ALA A 10 43.66 18.77 3.63
C ALA A 10 42.93 17.97 2.55
N CYS A 11 42.97 16.63 2.61
CA CYS A 11 42.13 15.79 1.80
C CYS A 11 40.67 15.96 2.26
N ALA A 12 39.90 16.73 1.53
CA ALA A 12 38.45 16.72 1.65
C ALA A 12 37.91 15.43 1.03
N LEU A 13 37.44 14.50 1.83
CA LEU A 13 36.65 13.36 1.35
C LEU A 13 35.35 13.89 0.71
N PRO A 14 34.91 13.37 -0.45
CA PRO A 14 33.71 13.84 -1.10
C PRO A 14 32.48 13.53 -0.22
N LEU A 15 31.68 14.56 0.05
CA LEU A 15 30.43 14.48 0.82
C LEU A 15 29.47 13.35 0.36
N GLY A 16 29.57 12.90 -0.90
CA GLY A 16 28.76 11.81 -1.44
C GLY A 16 29.02 10.43 -0.82
N VAL A 17 30.25 10.14 -0.37
CA VAL A 17 30.61 8.84 0.24
C VAL A 17 30.08 8.74 1.68
N LEU A 18 30.00 9.85 2.39
CA LEU A 18 29.43 9.87 3.75
C LEU A 18 27.89 9.75 3.74
N ALA A 19 27.22 10.31 2.74
CA ALA A 19 25.78 10.20 2.58
C ALA A 19 25.36 8.76 2.20
N GLN A 20 26.08 8.12 1.29
CA GLN A 20 25.83 6.71 0.91
C GLN A 20 26.13 5.73 2.05
N GLY A 21 27.12 5.98 2.89
CA GLY A 21 27.40 5.16 4.07
C GLY A 21 26.27 5.23 5.10
N ALA A 22 25.75 6.43 5.38
CA ALA A 22 24.65 6.64 6.32
C ALA A 22 23.31 6.08 5.82
N GLU A 23 23.05 6.13 4.52
CA GLU A 23 21.87 5.49 3.90
C GLU A 23 21.94 3.95 3.95
N ASN A 24 23.11 3.36 3.71
CA ASN A 24 23.31 1.91 3.82
C ASN A 24 23.18 1.44 5.28
N ASP A 25 23.74 2.15 6.24
CA ASP A 25 23.64 1.83 7.67
C ASP A 25 22.17 1.93 8.15
N ALA A 26 21.39 2.88 7.63
CA ALA A 26 19.96 3.01 7.92
C ALA A 26 19.17 1.83 7.35
N LEU A 27 19.43 1.44 6.11
CA LEU A 27 18.78 0.30 5.45
C LEU A 27 19.11 -1.04 6.15
N GLU A 28 20.36 -1.26 6.59
CA GLU A 28 20.76 -2.45 7.34
C GLU A 28 20.02 -2.57 8.68
N ASN A 29 19.65 -1.44 9.30
CA ASN A 29 18.85 -1.43 10.52
C ASN A 29 17.34 -1.63 10.25
N GLU A 30 16.86 -1.26 9.07
CA GLU A 30 15.45 -1.44 8.66
C GLU A 30 15.17 -2.88 8.22
N ILE A 31 16.08 -3.51 7.48
CA ILE A 31 15.97 -4.89 6.99
C ILE A 31 16.92 -5.77 7.80
N THR A 32 16.37 -6.73 8.53
CA THR A 32 17.14 -7.70 9.28
C THR A 32 17.26 -9.03 8.52
N GLN A 33 18.26 -9.85 8.84
CA GLN A 33 18.37 -11.19 8.26
C GLN A 33 17.11 -12.05 8.54
N ALA A 34 16.42 -11.80 9.66
CA ALA A 34 15.18 -12.51 10.00
C ALA A 34 14.02 -12.05 9.10
N SER A 35 13.87 -10.72 8.89
CA SER A 35 12.83 -10.20 8.00
C SER A 35 13.08 -10.57 6.54
N ASP A 36 14.34 -10.60 6.11
CA ASP A 36 14.71 -11.00 4.74
C ASP A 36 14.34 -12.47 4.48
N ARG A 37 14.70 -13.37 5.40
CA ARG A 37 14.30 -14.79 5.32
C ARG A 37 12.78 -14.96 5.36
N ALA A 38 12.08 -14.20 6.18
CA ALA A 38 10.63 -14.26 6.26
C ALA A 38 9.98 -13.83 4.94
N VAL A 39 10.51 -12.79 4.29
CA VAL A 39 10.07 -12.35 2.96
C VAL A 39 10.32 -13.44 1.92
N GLU A 40 11.54 -14.00 1.86
CA GLU A 40 11.89 -15.04 0.91
C GLU A 40 10.96 -16.27 1.03
N GLN A 41 10.77 -16.77 2.24
CA GLN A 41 9.87 -17.90 2.51
C GLN A 41 8.41 -17.57 2.19
N GLY A 42 7.97 -16.35 2.52
CA GLY A 42 6.61 -15.91 2.28
C GLY A 42 6.29 -15.74 0.80
N LEU A 43 7.22 -15.19 0.00
CA LEU A 43 7.05 -15.06 -1.45
C LEU A 43 6.95 -16.43 -2.13
N ALA A 44 7.81 -17.38 -1.72
CA ALA A 44 7.76 -18.75 -2.23
C ALA A 44 6.42 -19.42 -1.89
N ALA A 45 5.99 -19.33 -0.62
CA ALA A 45 4.72 -19.91 -0.19
C ALA A 45 3.51 -19.22 -0.84
N LEU A 46 3.54 -17.90 -1.04
CA LEU A 46 2.48 -17.17 -1.74
C LEU A 46 2.36 -17.63 -3.20
N ALA A 47 3.48 -17.87 -3.88
CA ALA A 47 3.46 -18.31 -5.27
C ALA A 47 2.73 -19.65 -5.46
N GLU A 48 2.84 -20.57 -4.49
CA GLU A 48 2.13 -21.86 -4.51
C GLU A 48 0.60 -21.74 -4.31
N LEU A 49 0.12 -20.60 -3.81
CA LEU A 49 -1.31 -20.34 -3.65
C LEU A 49 -1.99 -19.83 -4.93
N GLN A 50 -1.23 -19.52 -5.98
CA GLN A 50 -1.80 -19.04 -7.24
C GLN A 50 -2.54 -20.18 -7.96
N THR A 51 -3.77 -19.89 -8.37
CA THR A 51 -4.59 -20.86 -9.12
C THR A 51 -4.22 -20.87 -10.61
N ASP A 52 -4.66 -21.90 -11.35
CA ASP A 52 -4.39 -22.07 -12.79
C ASP A 52 -4.86 -20.87 -13.64
N ASN A 53 -5.90 -20.14 -13.21
CA ASN A 53 -6.39 -18.95 -13.89
C ASN A 53 -5.67 -17.66 -13.49
N GLY A 54 -4.59 -17.75 -12.69
CA GLY A 54 -3.78 -16.63 -12.25
C GLY A 54 -4.31 -15.87 -11.02
N SER A 55 -5.46 -16.26 -10.48
CA SER A 55 -6.04 -15.60 -9.30
C SER A 55 -5.42 -16.07 -7.99
N PHE A 56 -5.70 -15.30 -6.95
CA PHE A 56 -5.43 -15.63 -5.54
C PHE A 56 -6.71 -15.51 -4.72
N GLY A 57 -6.70 -16.16 -3.55
CA GLY A 57 -7.79 -16.16 -2.59
C GLY A 57 -8.37 -17.54 -2.36
N ASP A 58 -9.08 -17.66 -1.24
CA ASP A 58 -9.69 -18.92 -0.79
C ASP A 58 -11.12 -18.72 -0.26
N GLY A 59 -11.85 -19.81 -0.10
CA GLY A 59 -13.19 -19.80 0.44
C GLY A 59 -14.11 -18.79 -0.25
N ARG A 60 -14.72 -17.89 0.51
CA ARG A 60 -15.59 -16.82 -0.03
C ARG A 60 -14.85 -15.71 -0.77
N TYR A 61 -13.53 -15.72 -0.72
CA TYR A 61 -12.64 -14.80 -1.44
C TYR A 61 -11.87 -15.51 -2.56
N ALA A 62 -12.28 -16.72 -2.97
CA ALA A 62 -11.74 -17.37 -4.16
C ALA A 62 -11.94 -16.48 -5.39
N ASN A 63 -10.99 -16.51 -6.34
CA ASN A 63 -11.01 -15.68 -7.55
C ASN A 63 -11.22 -14.19 -7.27
N ASN A 64 -10.61 -13.67 -6.19
CA ASN A 64 -10.87 -12.31 -5.72
C ASN A 64 -9.88 -11.32 -6.32
N VAL A 65 -10.40 -10.29 -7.00
CA VAL A 65 -9.58 -9.25 -7.64
C VAL A 65 -8.71 -8.48 -6.64
N ALA A 66 -9.23 -8.15 -5.43
CA ALA A 66 -8.43 -7.45 -4.42
C ALA A 66 -7.27 -8.31 -3.92
N VAL A 67 -7.53 -9.58 -3.58
CA VAL A 67 -6.51 -10.50 -3.08
C VAL A 67 -5.45 -10.75 -4.14
N THR A 68 -5.87 -10.97 -5.40
CA THR A 68 -4.96 -11.14 -6.54
C THR A 68 -4.08 -9.90 -6.75
N SER A 69 -4.67 -8.71 -6.72
CA SER A 69 -3.91 -7.45 -6.86
C SER A 69 -2.89 -7.26 -5.74
N LEU A 70 -3.27 -7.56 -4.49
CA LEU A 70 -2.36 -7.48 -3.34
C LEU A 70 -1.24 -8.51 -3.41
N ALA A 71 -1.51 -9.75 -3.86
CA ALA A 71 -0.51 -10.78 -4.07
C ALA A 71 0.52 -10.34 -5.13
N CYS A 72 0.05 -9.81 -6.26
CA CYS A 72 0.92 -9.27 -7.29
C CYS A 72 1.75 -8.08 -6.79
N LEU A 73 1.15 -7.16 -6.02
CA LEU A 73 1.88 -6.04 -5.39
C LEU A 73 2.94 -6.54 -4.41
N ALA A 74 2.71 -7.65 -3.68
CA ALA A 74 3.69 -8.26 -2.81
C ALA A 74 4.92 -8.78 -3.59
N PHE A 75 4.72 -9.42 -4.74
CA PHE A 75 5.82 -9.80 -5.64
C PHE A 75 6.52 -8.59 -6.24
N MET A 76 5.77 -7.55 -6.63
CA MET A 76 6.33 -6.32 -7.18
C MET A 76 7.14 -5.52 -6.14
N ALA A 77 6.76 -5.58 -4.87
CA ALA A 77 7.53 -4.99 -3.78
C ALA A 77 8.91 -5.65 -3.58
N ASP A 78 9.14 -6.84 -4.16
CA ASP A 78 10.45 -7.51 -4.27
C ASP A 78 11.15 -7.23 -5.62
N GLY A 79 10.62 -6.33 -6.43
CA GLY A 79 11.20 -5.93 -7.72
C GLY A 79 10.78 -6.80 -8.92
N ASN A 80 9.85 -7.72 -8.74
CA ASN A 80 9.29 -8.49 -9.86
C ASN A 80 8.28 -7.65 -10.64
N VAL A 81 8.27 -7.77 -11.96
CA VAL A 81 7.25 -7.15 -12.83
C VAL A 81 6.76 -8.19 -13.83
N PRO A 82 5.62 -7.96 -14.51
CA PRO A 82 5.08 -8.95 -15.45
C PRO A 82 6.13 -9.53 -16.39
N GLY A 83 6.34 -10.85 -16.35
CA GLY A 83 7.30 -11.58 -17.19
C GLY A 83 8.77 -11.40 -16.83
N ARG A 84 9.13 -10.68 -15.76
CA ARG A 84 10.52 -10.46 -15.35
C ARG A 84 10.70 -10.60 -13.84
N GLY A 85 11.76 -11.30 -13.44
CA GLY A 85 12.07 -11.64 -12.05
C GLY A 85 11.63 -13.05 -11.69
N ALA A 86 11.99 -13.50 -10.50
CA ALA A 86 11.71 -14.87 -10.03
C ALA A 86 10.19 -15.19 -10.01
N TYR A 87 9.37 -14.20 -9.71
CA TYR A 87 7.90 -14.29 -9.66
C TYR A 87 7.22 -13.48 -10.77
N GLY A 88 7.96 -13.12 -11.84
CA GLY A 88 7.42 -12.34 -12.94
C GLY A 88 6.27 -13.01 -13.68
N GLU A 89 6.27 -14.35 -13.75
CA GLU A 89 5.17 -15.13 -14.34
C GLU A 89 3.91 -15.09 -13.46
N ASN A 90 4.07 -15.17 -12.13
CA ASN A 90 2.96 -15.01 -11.19
C ASN A 90 2.31 -13.62 -11.34
N VAL A 91 3.12 -12.57 -11.46
CA VAL A 91 2.62 -11.20 -11.67
C VAL A 91 1.91 -11.09 -13.04
N ARG A 92 2.44 -11.72 -14.11
CA ARG A 92 1.83 -11.70 -15.44
C ARG A 92 0.45 -12.39 -15.45
N LEU A 93 0.37 -13.58 -14.87
CA LEU A 93 -0.89 -14.33 -14.78
C LEU A 93 -1.93 -13.58 -13.91
N GLY A 94 -1.52 -13.01 -12.79
CA GLY A 94 -2.40 -12.19 -11.95
C GLY A 94 -2.87 -10.91 -12.65
N LEU A 95 -2.00 -10.28 -13.46
CA LEU A 95 -2.37 -9.14 -14.29
C LEU A 95 -3.42 -9.53 -15.33
N GLU A 96 -3.24 -10.63 -16.04
CA GLU A 96 -4.21 -11.12 -17.00
C GLU A 96 -5.56 -11.41 -16.33
N PHE A 97 -5.57 -12.07 -15.18
CA PHE A 97 -6.78 -12.28 -14.41
C PHE A 97 -7.49 -10.96 -14.05
N VAL A 98 -6.78 -9.97 -13.58
CA VAL A 98 -7.36 -8.64 -13.23
C VAL A 98 -7.94 -7.96 -14.48
N LEU A 99 -7.25 -8.03 -15.61
CA LEU A 99 -7.69 -7.45 -16.87
C LEU A 99 -8.91 -8.19 -17.46
N ASP A 100 -9.00 -9.51 -17.29
CA ASP A 100 -10.15 -10.31 -17.73
C ASP A 100 -11.42 -9.99 -16.92
N ASN A 101 -11.26 -9.46 -15.72
CA ASN A 101 -12.35 -8.99 -14.86
C ASN A 101 -12.68 -7.50 -15.02
N ALA A 102 -12.05 -6.80 -15.97
CA ALA A 102 -12.34 -5.42 -16.30
C ALA A 102 -13.50 -5.32 -17.32
N SER A 103 -14.55 -4.62 -16.94
CA SER A 103 -15.73 -4.41 -17.81
C SER A 103 -15.58 -3.16 -18.68
N GLU A 104 -16.42 -3.07 -19.72
CA GLU A 104 -16.49 -1.87 -20.58
C GLU A 104 -16.86 -0.61 -19.82
N SER A 105 -17.58 -0.73 -18.71
CA SER A 105 -17.90 0.41 -17.83
C SER A 105 -16.70 0.91 -17.05
N GLY A 106 -15.57 0.20 -17.07
CA GLY A 106 -14.38 0.47 -16.28
C GLY A 106 -14.39 -0.16 -14.89
N LEU A 107 -15.47 -0.84 -14.48
CA LEU A 107 -15.48 -1.57 -13.22
C LEU A 107 -14.59 -2.82 -13.33
N ILE A 108 -13.65 -2.98 -12.41
CA ILE A 108 -12.83 -4.18 -12.27
C ILE A 108 -13.36 -4.94 -11.05
N ALA A 109 -14.03 -6.05 -11.30
CA ALA A 109 -14.65 -6.84 -10.24
C ALA A 109 -14.76 -8.30 -10.67
N GLY A 110 -14.19 -9.17 -9.85
CA GLY A 110 -14.50 -10.60 -9.85
C GLY A 110 -15.62 -10.90 -8.86
N GLU A 111 -15.63 -12.09 -8.28
CA GLU A 111 -16.51 -12.40 -7.17
C GLU A 111 -16.20 -11.49 -5.98
N ALA A 112 -17.17 -10.71 -5.54
CA ALA A 112 -16.99 -9.69 -4.50
C ALA A 112 -17.86 -9.99 -3.27
N ALA A 113 -17.25 -10.40 -2.18
CA ALA A 113 -17.95 -10.74 -0.94
C ALA A 113 -18.62 -9.52 -0.26
N ASN A 114 -18.08 -8.31 -0.42
CA ASN A 114 -18.52 -7.08 0.25
C ASN A 114 -18.74 -5.91 -0.73
N GLY A 115 -19.20 -6.21 -1.95
CA GLY A 115 -19.31 -5.24 -3.04
C GLY A 115 -17.97 -5.01 -3.76
N PRO A 116 -18.02 -4.49 -5.00
CA PRO A 116 -16.87 -4.51 -5.89
C PRO A 116 -15.81 -3.44 -5.61
N MET A 117 -16.12 -2.34 -4.90
CA MET A 117 -15.25 -1.15 -4.86
C MET A 117 -13.95 -1.34 -4.09
N TYR A 118 -13.87 -2.28 -3.14
CA TYR A 118 -12.57 -2.67 -2.57
C TYR A 118 -11.67 -3.29 -3.64
N GLY A 119 -12.22 -4.28 -4.35
CA GLY A 119 -11.50 -4.96 -5.45
C GLY A 119 -11.09 -3.99 -6.53
N HIS A 120 -11.99 -3.11 -6.92
CA HIS A 120 -11.76 -2.08 -7.92
C HIS A 120 -10.61 -1.12 -7.53
N GLY A 121 -10.60 -0.63 -6.29
CA GLY A 121 -9.54 0.26 -5.80
C GLY A 121 -8.17 -0.41 -5.78
N PHE A 122 -8.05 -1.64 -5.25
CA PHE A 122 -6.79 -2.38 -5.26
C PHE A 122 -6.36 -2.80 -6.65
N ALA A 123 -7.29 -3.16 -7.54
CA ALA A 123 -6.96 -3.46 -8.93
C ALA A 123 -6.45 -2.24 -9.69
N ALA A 124 -7.12 -1.10 -9.56
CA ALA A 124 -6.68 0.13 -10.20
C ALA A 124 -5.31 0.61 -9.66
N LEU A 125 -5.06 0.46 -8.33
CA LEU A 125 -3.74 0.65 -7.74
C LEU A 125 -2.71 -0.25 -8.41
N PHE A 126 -2.97 -1.56 -8.47
CA PHE A 126 -2.06 -2.54 -9.07
C PHE A 126 -1.76 -2.23 -10.55
N LEU A 127 -2.80 -1.93 -11.35
CA LEU A 127 -2.60 -1.55 -12.76
C LEU A 127 -1.75 -0.30 -12.91
N GLY A 128 -1.91 0.70 -12.01
CA GLY A 128 -1.09 1.91 -11.99
C GLY A 128 0.38 1.61 -11.68
N GLU A 129 0.65 0.76 -10.69
CA GLU A 129 2.02 0.33 -10.35
C GLU A 129 2.66 -0.48 -11.49
N VAL A 130 1.93 -1.44 -12.10
CA VAL A 130 2.42 -2.19 -13.27
C VAL A 130 2.77 -1.24 -14.40
N TYR A 131 1.85 -0.36 -14.80
CA TYR A 131 2.06 0.56 -15.92
C TYR A 131 3.23 1.52 -15.66
N GLY A 132 3.32 2.07 -14.43
CA GLY A 132 4.40 2.96 -14.02
C GLY A 132 5.77 2.27 -13.99
N MET A 133 5.86 1.03 -13.49
CA MET A 133 7.13 0.29 -13.37
C MET A 133 7.59 -0.34 -14.70
N THR A 134 6.71 -0.59 -15.64
CA THR A 134 7.06 -1.14 -16.96
C THR A 134 7.34 -0.08 -18.01
N GLY A 135 7.13 1.20 -17.67
CA GLY A 135 7.43 2.33 -18.55
C GLY A 135 6.57 2.39 -19.82
N GLY A 136 5.36 1.80 -19.79
CA GLY A 136 4.47 1.77 -20.95
C GLY A 136 5.10 1.06 -22.15
N SER A 137 5.71 -0.13 -21.91
CA SER A 137 6.30 -0.94 -22.97
C SER A 137 5.34 -1.12 -24.15
N ASP A 138 5.84 -1.06 -25.38
CA ASP A 138 5.06 -1.22 -26.60
C ASP A 138 4.66 -2.72 -26.78
N THR A 139 3.67 -3.14 -26.00
CA THR A 139 3.14 -4.51 -26.02
C THR A 139 1.61 -4.50 -25.89
N PRO A 140 0.90 -5.49 -26.47
CA PRO A 140 -0.56 -5.59 -26.34
C PRO A 140 -1.03 -5.67 -24.89
N LEU A 141 -0.21 -6.23 -23.98
CA LEU A 141 -0.54 -6.30 -22.55
C LEU A 141 -0.44 -4.92 -21.89
N ALA A 142 0.55 -4.11 -22.25
CA ALA A 142 0.69 -2.74 -21.76
C ALA A 142 -0.44 -1.84 -22.25
N ASP A 143 -0.83 -1.94 -23.53
CA ASP A 143 -1.96 -1.20 -24.10
C ASP A 143 -3.25 -1.55 -23.36
N ARG A 144 -3.50 -2.84 -23.16
CA ARG A 144 -4.67 -3.33 -22.44
C ARG A 144 -4.68 -2.86 -20.97
N THR A 145 -3.51 -2.82 -20.32
CA THR A 145 -3.34 -2.31 -18.97
C THR A 145 -3.67 -0.82 -18.90
N TYR A 146 -3.15 -0.02 -19.84
CA TYR A 146 -3.43 1.39 -19.92
C TYR A 146 -4.92 1.69 -20.11
N GLU A 147 -5.58 1.02 -21.08
CA GLU A 147 -7.00 1.21 -21.35
C GLU A 147 -7.88 0.86 -20.13
N ALA A 148 -7.59 -0.28 -19.48
CA ALA A 148 -8.31 -0.70 -18.28
C ALA A 148 -8.11 0.30 -17.12
N LEU A 149 -6.88 0.77 -16.91
CA LEU A 149 -6.56 1.76 -15.88
C LEU A 149 -7.30 3.09 -16.14
N VAL A 150 -7.26 3.63 -17.35
CA VAL A 150 -7.96 4.88 -17.69
C VAL A 150 -9.47 4.73 -17.43
N LYS A 151 -10.09 3.64 -17.90
CA LYS A 151 -11.53 3.39 -17.66
C LYS A 151 -11.83 3.25 -16.17
N ALA A 152 -10.96 2.58 -15.39
CA ALA A 152 -11.11 2.42 -13.95
C ALA A 152 -11.07 3.76 -13.21
N ILE A 153 -10.10 4.62 -13.54
CA ILE A 153 -9.99 5.96 -12.94
C ILE A 153 -11.22 6.82 -13.26
N ARG A 154 -11.71 6.79 -14.50
CA ARG A 154 -12.95 7.51 -14.86
C ARG A 154 -14.18 6.98 -14.10
N LEU A 155 -14.20 5.68 -13.77
CA LEU A 155 -15.28 5.14 -12.91
C LEU A 155 -15.15 5.67 -11.48
N ILE A 156 -13.96 5.67 -10.91
CA ILE A 156 -13.73 6.23 -9.57
C ILE A 156 -14.22 7.69 -9.53
N GLU A 157 -13.80 8.53 -10.49
CA GLU A 157 -14.16 9.94 -10.52
C GLU A 157 -15.69 10.18 -10.57
N ARG A 158 -16.41 9.44 -11.43
CA ARG A 158 -17.86 9.65 -11.61
C ARG A 158 -18.74 8.99 -10.53
N THR A 159 -18.17 8.15 -9.67
CA THR A 159 -18.90 7.47 -8.60
C THR A 159 -18.61 8.03 -7.21
N GLN A 160 -17.83 9.13 -7.11
CA GLN A 160 -17.69 9.89 -5.88
C GLN A 160 -19.04 10.47 -5.47
N ASN A 161 -19.43 10.32 -4.19
CA ASN A 161 -20.67 10.88 -3.69
C ASN A 161 -20.53 12.38 -3.33
N ASP A 162 -21.65 13.01 -2.97
CA ASP A 162 -21.68 14.43 -2.62
C ASP A 162 -20.88 14.77 -1.35
N GLU A 163 -20.65 13.78 -0.46
CA GLU A 163 -19.78 13.93 0.71
C GLU A 163 -18.29 13.90 0.36
N GLY A 164 -17.91 13.48 -0.85
CA GLY A 164 -16.52 13.38 -1.32
C GLY A 164 -15.88 12.00 -1.19
N GLY A 165 -16.61 10.98 -0.77
CA GLY A 165 -16.07 9.62 -0.59
C GLY A 165 -16.71 8.56 -1.49
N TRP A 166 -16.40 7.29 -1.18
CA TRP A 166 -16.92 6.11 -1.87
C TRP A 166 -17.30 5.02 -0.89
N ARG A 167 -18.15 4.08 -1.35
CA ARG A 167 -18.52 2.90 -0.60
C ARG A 167 -18.53 1.64 -1.48
N TYR A 168 -19.11 0.56 -0.99
CA TYR A 168 -19.02 -0.80 -1.54
C TYR A 168 -19.46 -0.96 -3.00
N ASN A 169 -20.43 -0.17 -3.44
CA ASN A 169 -20.96 -0.21 -4.80
C ASN A 169 -20.56 1.05 -5.57
N PRO A 170 -20.42 0.99 -6.90
CA PRO A 170 -20.08 2.14 -7.74
C PRO A 170 -21.29 3.07 -7.94
N LEU A 171 -21.90 3.48 -6.84
CA LEU A 171 -23.07 4.37 -6.78
C LEU A 171 -22.75 5.51 -5.79
N PRO A 172 -22.99 6.78 -6.16
CA PRO A 172 -22.63 7.93 -5.34
C PRO A 172 -23.67 8.22 -4.24
N ASN A 173 -24.04 7.20 -3.44
CA ASN A 173 -25.09 7.32 -2.43
C ASN A 173 -24.57 7.63 -1.03
N ASP A 174 -23.50 6.96 -0.61
CA ASP A 174 -22.85 7.11 0.69
C ASP A 174 -21.36 6.79 0.61
N ALA A 175 -20.64 7.01 1.69
CA ALA A 175 -19.19 6.82 1.75
C ALA A 175 -18.75 6.22 3.09
N ASP A 176 -17.58 5.56 3.09
CA ASP A 176 -16.85 5.20 4.29
C ASP A 176 -15.34 5.35 4.08
N VAL A 177 -14.60 5.58 5.17
CA VAL A 177 -13.16 5.83 5.14
C VAL A 177 -12.40 4.64 4.55
N SER A 178 -12.85 3.41 4.80
CA SER A 178 -12.10 2.21 4.42
C SER A 178 -12.13 1.91 2.92
N VAL A 179 -13.21 2.23 2.24
CA VAL A 179 -13.29 2.15 0.76
C VAL A 179 -12.66 3.39 0.14
N THR A 180 -12.85 4.55 0.75
CA THR A 180 -12.32 5.84 0.24
C THR A 180 -10.80 5.80 0.11
N ILE A 181 -10.06 5.25 1.09
CA ILE A 181 -8.59 5.12 0.97
C ILE A 181 -8.17 4.30 -0.24
N CYS A 182 -8.87 3.20 -0.56
CA CYS A 182 -8.53 2.37 -1.71
C CYS A 182 -8.63 3.16 -3.03
N GLN A 183 -9.65 4.01 -3.15
CA GLN A 183 -9.82 4.87 -4.32
C GLN A 183 -8.76 5.99 -4.37
N ILE A 184 -8.43 6.63 -3.25
CA ILE A 184 -7.37 7.65 -3.19
C ILE A 184 -6.01 7.06 -3.59
N MET A 185 -5.67 5.86 -3.13
CA MET A 185 -4.43 5.19 -3.53
C MET A 185 -4.42 4.87 -5.03
N ALA A 186 -5.54 4.39 -5.58
CA ALA A 186 -5.66 4.14 -7.01
C ALA A 186 -5.47 5.42 -7.84
N LEU A 187 -6.09 6.53 -7.43
CA LEU A 187 -5.93 7.84 -8.08
C LEU A 187 -4.47 8.33 -7.98
N ARG A 188 -3.81 8.14 -6.83
CA ARG A 188 -2.39 8.51 -6.66
C ARG A 188 -1.49 7.68 -7.56
N SER A 189 -1.65 6.34 -7.59
CA SER A 189 -0.85 5.46 -8.44
C SER A 189 -1.03 5.78 -9.93
N ALA A 190 -2.28 6.00 -10.36
CA ALA A 190 -2.58 6.41 -11.73
C ALA A 190 -1.89 7.74 -12.11
N ARG A 191 -1.92 8.73 -11.22
CA ARG A 191 -1.22 10.01 -11.42
C ARG A 191 0.29 9.81 -11.52
N ASN A 192 0.88 8.97 -10.67
CA ASN A 192 2.30 8.62 -10.73
C ASN A 192 2.65 7.95 -12.05
N ALA A 193 1.73 7.16 -12.62
CA ALA A 193 1.85 6.51 -13.92
C ALA A 193 1.55 7.43 -15.12
N GLY A 194 1.28 8.73 -14.89
CA GLY A 194 1.03 9.72 -15.93
C GLY A 194 -0.42 9.81 -16.42
N ILE A 195 -1.37 9.15 -15.74
CA ILE A 195 -2.79 9.27 -16.05
C ILE A 195 -3.35 10.57 -15.44
N GLU A 196 -4.14 11.30 -16.21
CA GLU A 196 -4.83 12.50 -15.73
C GLU A 196 -5.87 12.14 -14.68
N VAL A 197 -5.80 12.80 -13.52
CA VAL A 197 -6.72 12.65 -12.39
C VAL A 197 -7.28 14.01 -12.00
N SER A 198 -8.59 14.10 -11.83
CA SER A 198 -9.28 15.33 -11.45
C SER A 198 -8.86 15.80 -10.06
N ARG A 199 -8.37 17.05 -9.97
CA ARG A 199 -8.01 17.66 -8.71
C ARG A 199 -9.23 17.87 -7.79
N ASP A 200 -10.38 18.24 -8.35
CA ASP A 200 -11.62 18.43 -7.60
C ASP A 200 -12.07 17.15 -6.87
N VAL A 201 -11.86 15.99 -7.51
CA VAL A 201 -12.14 14.69 -6.87
C VAL A 201 -11.22 14.44 -5.68
N ILE A 202 -9.94 14.77 -5.80
CA ILE A 202 -8.99 14.63 -4.70
C ILE A 202 -9.30 15.59 -3.56
N ASP A 203 -9.57 16.87 -3.88
CA ASP A 203 -9.84 17.90 -2.89
C ASP A 203 -11.11 17.54 -2.06
N LYS A 204 -12.19 17.09 -2.70
CA LYS A 204 -13.39 16.59 -2.03
C LYS A 204 -13.13 15.35 -1.16
N ALA A 205 -12.29 14.42 -1.63
CA ALA A 205 -11.94 13.25 -0.84
C ALA A 205 -11.15 13.61 0.42
N VAL A 206 -10.27 14.61 0.34
CA VAL A 206 -9.55 15.15 1.49
C VAL A 206 -10.52 15.76 2.51
N ASP A 207 -11.49 16.57 2.06
CA ASP A 207 -12.47 17.19 2.94
C ASP A 207 -13.30 16.12 3.66
N TYR A 208 -13.81 15.12 2.94
CA TYR A 208 -14.51 13.98 3.53
C TYR A 208 -13.70 13.26 4.60
N VAL A 209 -12.43 12.94 4.30
CA VAL A 209 -11.56 12.24 5.24
C VAL A 209 -11.30 13.08 6.48
N LYS A 210 -11.04 14.38 6.35
CA LYS A 210 -10.87 15.30 7.48
C LYS A 210 -12.11 15.39 8.36
N GLU A 211 -13.30 15.47 7.77
CA GLU A 211 -14.54 15.47 8.52
C GLU A 211 -14.79 14.16 9.30
N CYS A 212 -14.19 13.05 8.86
CA CYS A 212 -14.25 11.79 9.59
C CYS A 212 -13.33 11.74 10.82
N GLN A 213 -12.48 12.75 11.08
CA GLN A 213 -11.66 12.76 12.28
C GLN A 213 -12.46 13.19 13.52
N ASN A 214 -12.33 12.44 14.60
CA ASN A 214 -12.93 12.73 15.90
C ASN A 214 -11.97 13.59 16.76
N PRO A 215 -12.49 14.25 17.83
CA PRO A 215 -11.66 15.03 18.74
C PRO A 215 -10.56 14.25 19.47
N ASP A 216 -10.68 12.92 19.56
CA ASP A 216 -9.62 12.04 20.12
C ASP A 216 -8.46 11.78 19.15
N GLY A 217 -8.50 12.34 17.94
CA GLY A 217 -7.54 12.15 16.84
C GLY A 217 -7.80 10.92 15.98
N GLY A 218 -8.68 10.01 16.40
CA GLY A 218 -9.04 8.83 15.61
C GLY A 218 -10.06 9.12 14.52
N PHE A 219 -10.20 8.21 13.56
CA PHE A 219 -11.16 8.35 12.47
C PHE A 219 -12.35 7.43 12.64
N ARG A 220 -13.55 7.99 12.44
CA ARG A 220 -14.82 7.26 12.40
C ARG A 220 -15.01 6.57 11.05
N TYR A 221 -15.93 5.61 11.02
CA TYR A 221 -16.19 4.83 9.82
C TYR A 221 -16.87 5.64 8.72
N GLN A 222 -17.88 6.42 9.10
CA GLN A 222 -18.68 7.31 8.25
C GLN A 222 -18.99 8.58 9.01
N LEU A 223 -19.41 9.67 8.35
CA LEU A 223 -19.75 10.94 9.00
C LEU A 223 -20.82 10.79 10.11
N ARG A 224 -21.73 9.84 9.94
CA ARG A 224 -22.81 9.55 10.91
C ARG A 224 -22.40 8.65 12.08
N THR A 225 -21.24 7.99 12.04
CA THR A 225 -20.73 7.16 13.13
C THR A 225 -19.91 7.99 14.13
N ARG A 226 -19.64 7.47 15.32
CA ARG A 226 -18.97 8.26 16.37
C ARG A 226 -17.72 7.58 16.94
N ASP A 227 -17.57 6.28 16.73
CA ASP A 227 -16.46 5.50 17.27
C ASP A 227 -15.21 5.65 16.42
N SER A 228 -14.09 5.86 17.06
CA SER A 228 -12.76 5.77 16.46
C SER A 228 -12.23 4.35 16.52
N ALA A 229 -11.43 3.94 15.52
CA ALA A 229 -10.70 2.68 15.56
C ALA A 229 -9.36 2.81 14.87
N TRP A 230 -8.36 2.11 15.42
CA TRP A 230 -7.00 2.12 14.90
C TRP A 230 -6.90 1.84 13.37
N PRO A 231 -7.49 0.75 12.81
CA PRO A 231 -7.31 0.46 11.39
C PRO A 231 -7.86 1.58 10.47
N ARG A 232 -8.99 2.15 10.85
CA ARG A 232 -9.60 3.29 10.11
C ARG A 232 -8.79 4.57 10.26
N THR A 233 -8.20 4.79 11.43
CA THR A 233 -7.34 5.94 11.68
C THR A 233 -6.09 5.86 10.82
N ALA A 234 -5.46 4.68 10.73
CA ALA A 234 -4.33 4.45 9.85
C ALA A 234 -4.69 4.71 8.37
N ALA A 235 -5.85 4.21 7.92
CA ALA A 235 -6.36 4.47 6.59
C ALA A 235 -6.65 5.97 6.34
N GLY A 236 -7.24 6.68 7.31
CA GLY A 236 -7.52 8.11 7.22
C GLY A 236 -6.24 8.95 7.10
N VAL A 237 -5.23 8.68 7.95
CA VAL A 237 -3.93 9.36 7.86
C VAL A 237 -3.26 9.08 6.52
N ALA A 238 -3.19 7.82 6.10
CA ALA A 238 -2.61 7.44 4.81
C ALA A 238 -3.35 8.12 3.63
N SER A 239 -4.70 8.27 3.72
CA SER A 239 -5.50 8.96 2.72
C SER A 239 -5.03 10.40 2.49
N LEU A 240 -4.83 11.15 3.58
CA LEU A 240 -4.35 12.53 3.51
C LEU A 240 -2.96 12.61 2.87
N GLN A 241 -2.06 11.70 3.27
CA GLN A 241 -0.70 11.65 2.73
C GLN A 241 -0.69 11.28 1.24
N TYR A 242 -1.49 10.30 0.80
CA TYR A 242 -1.60 9.95 -0.62
C TYR A 242 -2.31 11.01 -1.46
N ALA A 243 -3.15 11.83 -0.85
CA ALA A 243 -3.68 13.03 -1.49
C ALA A 243 -2.64 14.17 -1.62
N GLY A 244 -1.44 14.01 -1.02
CA GLY A 244 -0.32 14.95 -1.10
C GLY A 244 -0.22 15.90 0.09
N ILE A 245 -0.90 15.62 1.19
CA ILE A 245 -0.85 16.41 2.44
C ILE A 245 0.11 15.70 3.39
N TYR A 246 1.18 16.36 3.80
CA TYR A 246 2.20 15.79 4.69
C TYR A 246 2.38 16.58 5.99
N ASP A 247 2.01 17.86 6.00
CA ASP A 247 2.10 18.76 7.15
C ASP A 247 0.70 19.28 7.48
N ASP A 248 -0.03 18.54 8.33
CA ASP A 248 -1.39 18.88 8.74
C ASP A 248 -1.68 18.32 10.13
N GLN A 249 -2.39 19.10 10.95
CA GLN A 249 -2.74 18.72 12.32
C GLN A 249 -3.57 17.42 12.39
N ALA A 250 -4.35 17.12 11.36
CA ALA A 250 -5.11 15.87 11.30
C ALA A 250 -4.21 14.65 11.19
N ILE A 251 -3.08 14.75 10.49
CA ILE A 251 -2.06 13.70 10.41
C ILE A 251 -1.41 13.50 11.78
N GLU A 252 -0.95 14.59 12.41
CA GLU A 252 -0.31 14.54 13.73
C GLU A 252 -1.24 13.91 14.79
N ASN A 253 -2.49 14.37 14.87
CA ASN A 253 -3.49 13.82 15.78
C ASN A 253 -3.78 12.34 15.52
N GLY A 254 -3.86 11.96 14.23
CA GLY A 254 -4.07 10.57 13.80
C GLY A 254 -2.90 9.67 14.16
N MET A 255 -1.67 10.11 13.94
CA MET A 255 -0.46 9.36 14.32
C MET A 255 -0.36 9.16 15.82
N GLN A 256 -0.66 10.19 16.62
CA GLN A 256 -0.74 10.09 18.08
C GLN A 256 -1.80 9.06 18.53
N TYR A 257 -2.96 9.06 17.87
CA TYR A 257 -4.02 8.07 18.13
C TYR A 257 -3.53 6.64 17.82
N ILE A 258 -2.90 6.42 16.67
CA ILE A 258 -2.39 5.12 16.23
C ILE A 258 -1.38 4.58 17.24
N VAL A 259 -0.38 5.37 17.63
CA VAL A 259 0.65 4.96 18.60
C VAL A 259 0.03 4.67 19.97
N ARG A 260 -0.89 5.50 20.45
CA ARG A 260 -1.55 5.30 21.75
C ARG A 260 -2.39 4.02 21.82
N THR A 261 -3.05 3.63 20.71
CA THR A 261 -4.04 2.55 20.71
C THR A 261 -3.53 1.22 20.20
N ALA A 262 -2.45 1.22 19.41
CA ALA A 262 -1.98 0.04 18.70
C ALA A 262 -0.45 -0.07 18.61
N ALA A 263 0.29 0.52 19.55
CA ALA A 263 1.75 0.46 19.55
C ALA A 263 2.25 -0.98 19.33
N PRO A 264 3.19 -1.18 18.38
CA PRO A 264 3.73 -2.50 18.09
C PRO A 264 4.36 -3.17 19.33
N GLY A 265 4.26 -4.49 19.43
CA GLY A 265 4.80 -5.25 20.55
C GLY A 265 3.91 -5.27 21.81
N GLN A 266 2.85 -4.45 21.88
CA GLN A 266 1.93 -4.44 23.03
C GLN A 266 0.76 -5.45 22.91
N GLY A 267 0.66 -6.17 21.79
CA GLY A 267 -0.36 -7.20 21.55
C GLY A 267 -1.81 -6.69 21.41
N ALA A 268 -2.06 -5.39 21.59
CA ALA A 268 -3.39 -4.81 21.44
C ALA A 268 -3.85 -4.86 19.98
N ALA A 269 -2.98 -4.48 19.05
CA ALA A 269 -3.22 -4.50 17.62
C ALA A 269 -3.53 -5.93 17.11
N ARG A 270 -2.78 -6.94 17.57
CA ARG A 270 -2.96 -8.36 17.15
C ARG A 270 -4.34 -8.95 17.48
N ARG A 271 -5.06 -8.37 18.40
CA ARG A 271 -6.44 -8.78 18.75
C ARG A 271 -7.50 -8.13 17.86
N SER A 272 -7.12 -7.16 17.03
CA SER A 272 -8.04 -6.52 16.07
C SER A 272 -8.43 -7.54 15.00
N PRO A 273 -9.72 -7.63 14.63
CA PRO A 273 -10.16 -8.46 13.51
C PRO A 273 -9.63 -7.96 12.14
N HIS A 274 -9.08 -6.74 12.09
CA HIS A 274 -8.50 -6.13 10.90
C HIS A 274 -7.01 -5.83 11.10
N TYR A 275 -6.27 -6.78 11.67
CA TYR A 275 -4.86 -6.61 12.02
C TYR A 275 -3.99 -6.25 10.80
N PHE A 276 -4.04 -7.08 9.74
CA PHE A 276 -3.21 -6.84 8.54
C PHE A 276 -3.61 -5.57 7.80
N TYR A 277 -4.90 -5.26 7.72
CA TYR A 277 -5.37 -3.98 7.18
C TYR A 277 -4.82 -2.78 7.98
N GLY A 278 -4.89 -2.86 9.31
CA GLY A 278 -4.36 -1.83 10.19
C GLY A 278 -2.85 -1.65 10.06
N GLN A 279 -2.07 -2.74 10.02
CA GLN A 279 -0.62 -2.68 9.83
C GLN A 279 -0.24 -2.16 8.46
N TYR A 280 -0.92 -2.60 7.41
CA TYR A 280 -0.70 -2.14 6.04
C TYR A 280 -0.77 -0.61 5.91
N TYR A 281 -1.78 0.02 6.49
CA TYR A 281 -1.89 1.48 6.45
C TYR A 281 -1.04 2.19 7.52
N SER A 282 -0.85 1.59 8.69
CA SER A 282 -0.02 2.21 9.74
C SER A 282 1.44 2.32 9.33
N VAL A 283 1.99 1.28 8.69
CA VAL A 283 3.38 1.30 8.25
C VAL A 283 3.59 2.35 7.16
N GLN A 284 2.64 2.48 6.24
CA GLN A 284 2.66 3.51 5.21
C GLN A 284 2.54 4.91 5.80
N ALA A 285 1.59 5.11 6.72
CA ALA A 285 1.41 6.38 7.41
C ALA A 285 2.67 6.80 8.19
N ALA A 286 3.27 5.89 8.94
CA ALA A 286 4.50 6.14 9.68
C ALA A 286 5.69 6.43 8.75
N TYR A 287 5.82 5.69 7.64
CA TYR A 287 6.87 5.88 6.66
C TYR A 287 6.77 7.25 5.97
N LEU A 288 5.57 7.63 5.52
CA LEU A 288 5.34 8.92 4.86
C LEU A 288 5.47 10.10 5.84
N ALA A 289 5.10 9.93 7.11
CA ALA A 289 5.38 10.93 8.15
C ALA A 289 6.88 11.05 8.43
N GLY A 290 7.60 9.91 8.44
CA GLY A 290 9.05 9.86 8.63
C GLY A 290 9.50 10.12 10.06
N GLY A 291 10.80 10.36 10.24
CA GLY A 291 11.39 10.75 11.53
C GLY A 291 11.04 9.81 12.67
N ASP A 292 10.64 10.39 13.81
CA ASP A 292 10.32 9.66 15.04
C ASP A 292 9.12 8.71 14.88
N TRP A 293 8.18 9.01 13.97
CA TRP A 293 7.05 8.13 13.69
C TRP A 293 7.49 6.81 13.08
N TRP A 294 8.38 6.86 12.08
CA TRP A 294 8.95 5.66 11.47
C TRP A 294 9.82 4.89 12.48
N ALA A 295 10.73 5.58 13.15
CA ALA A 295 11.63 4.96 14.14
C ALA A 295 10.87 4.28 15.30
N THR A 296 9.70 4.82 15.68
CA THR A 296 8.85 4.24 16.72
C THR A 296 8.04 3.05 16.22
N TRP A 297 7.52 3.11 14.99
CA TRP A 297 6.57 2.11 14.49
C TRP A 297 7.25 0.90 13.86
N TRP A 298 8.27 1.14 13.03
CA TRP A 298 8.82 0.11 12.15
C TRP A 298 9.45 -1.08 12.87
N PRO A 299 10.39 -0.91 13.81
CA PRO A 299 11.10 -2.06 14.40
C PRO A 299 10.15 -3.06 15.06
N GLY A 300 9.21 -2.56 15.85
CA GLY A 300 8.24 -3.40 16.55
C GLY A 300 7.26 -4.10 15.60
N THR A 301 6.79 -3.41 14.55
CA THR A 301 5.90 -3.99 13.53
C THR A 301 6.62 -5.08 12.74
N ARG A 302 7.85 -4.81 12.28
CA ARG A 302 8.67 -5.80 11.58
C ARG A 302 8.82 -7.08 12.41
N ASP A 303 9.27 -6.93 13.65
CA ASP A 303 9.55 -8.07 14.53
C ASP A 303 8.26 -8.84 14.87
N GLU A 304 7.15 -8.14 15.06
CA GLU A 304 5.84 -8.76 15.33
C GLU A 304 5.30 -9.54 14.12
N ILE A 305 5.44 -9.02 12.90
CA ILE A 305 5.03 -9.71 11.68
C ILE A 305 5.93 -10.91 11.41
N VAL A 306 7.26 -10.78 11.55
CA VAL A 306 8.20 -11.90 11.40
C VAL A 306 7.87 -13.03 12.40
N ALA A 307 7.63 -12.68 13.67
CA ALA A 307 7.26 -13.67 14.69
C ALA A 307 5.89 -14.33 14.47
N ALA A 308 5.04 -13.76 13.64
CA ALA A 308 3.72 -14.30 13.31
C ALA A 308 3.71 -15.23 12.11
N GLN A 309 4.84 -15.35 11.38
CA GLN A 309 4.95 -16.27 10.25
C GLN A 309 4.81 -17.71 10.69
N ARG A 310 4.03 -18.48 9.98
CA ARG A 310 3.84 -19.91 10.21
C ARG A 310 5.04 -20.72 9.65
N PRO A 311 5.21 -21.99 10.10
CA PRO A 311 6.29 -22.84 9.58
C PRO A 311 6.24 -23.13 8.07
N ASP A 312 5.05 -23.00 7.45
CA ASP A 312 4.83 -23.13 6.00
C ASP A 312 5.15 -21.84 5.22
N GLY A 313 5.62 -20.79 5.89
CA GLY A 313 5.97 -19.51 5.29
C GLY A 313 4.81 -18.52 5.15
N LEU A 314 3.58 -18.92 5.46
CA LEU A 314 2.38 -18.11 5.29
C LEU A 314 2.03 -17.29 6.54
N TRP A 315 1.17 -16.29 6.33
CA TRP A 315 0.43 -15.57 7.38
C TRP A 315 -1.07 -15.69 7.11
N GLU A 316 -1.82 -15.95 8.15
CA GLU A 316 -3.27 -16.13 8.04
C GLU A 316 -4.02 -14.91 8.58
N ASP A 317 -4.90 -14.32 7.77
CA ASP A 317 -5.96 -13.44 8.23
C ASP A 317 -7.24 -14.26 8.46
N ARG A 318 -7.75 -14.25 9.70
CA ARG A 318 -8.91 -15.07 10.10
C ARG A 318 -10.21 -14.72 9.37
N GLY A 319 -10.30 -13.51 8.82
CA GLY A 319 -11.50 -13.01 8.15
C GLY A 319 -11.47 -13.19 6.64
N VAL A 320 -10.28 -13.17 6.05
CA VAL A 320 -10.09 -13.13 4.59
C VAL A 320 -9.32 -14.36 4.07
N GLY A 321 -8.34 -14.88 4.83
CA GLY A 321 -7.59 -16.08 4.46
C GLY A 321 -6.09 -15.88 4.33
N GLU A 322 -5.40 -16.92 3.87
CA GLU A 322 -3.93 -17.00 3.86
C GLU A 322 -3.31 -16.14 2.77
N ALA A 323 -3.87 -16.16 1.55
CA ALA A 323 -3.34 -15.36 0.45
C ALA A 323 -3.37 -13.85 0.76
N TYR A 324 -4.45 -13.37 1.38
CA TYR A 324 -4.57 -11.98 1.83
C TYR A 324 -3.59 -11.65 2.97
N GLY A 325 -3.58 -12.47 4.03
CA GLY A 325 -2.70 -12.26 5.18
C GLY A 325 -1.23 -12.23 4.78
N THR A 326 -0.81 -13.18 3.93
CA THR A 326 0.55 -13.26 3.40
C THR A 326 0.90 -12.08 2.51
N SER A 327 0.01 -11.68 1.60
CA SER A 327 0.23 -10.52 0.73
C SER A 327 0.44 -9.24 1.53
N MET A 328 -0.43 -8.98 2.52
CA MET A 328 -0.33 -7.80 3.38
C MET A 328 0.95 -7.81 4.22
N ALA A 329 1.31 -8.95 4.83
CA ALA A 329 2.54 -9.09 5.61
C ALA A 329 3.79 -8.83 4.75
N LEU A 330 3.83 -9.41 3.54
CA LEU A 330 4.93 -9.23 2.60
C LEU A 330 5.07 -7.77 2.13
N ILE A 331 3.96 -7.09 1.81
CA ILE A 331 4.01 -5.67 1.42
C ILE A 331 4.55 -4.84 2.59
N VAL A 332 4.09 -5.10 3.82
CA VAL A 332 4.58 -4.39 5.01
C VAL A 332 6.07 -4.62 5.23
N LEU A 333 6.54 -5.88 5.21
CA LEU A 333 7.95 -6.21 5.44
C LEU A 333 8.90 -5.65 4.37
N GLN A 334 8.38 -5.39 3.19
CA GLN A 334 9.15 -4.88 2.05
C GLN A 334 9.10 -3.35 1.90
N MET A 335 8.38 -2.63 2.77
CA MET A 335 8.34 -1.15 2.74
C MET A 335 9.72 -0.50 2.64
N PRO A 336 10.76 -0.95 3.38
CA PRO A 336 12.09 -0.34 3.27
C PRO A 336 12.77 -0.52 1.91
N LYS A 337 12.37 -1.52 1.12
CA LYS A 337 12.92 -1.74 -0.24
C LYS A 337 12.51 -0.65 -1.23
N ARG A 338 11.38 0.03 -1.01
CA ARG A 338 10.89 1.19 -1.80
C ARG A 338 10.70 0.94 -3.29
N TYR A 339 10.49 -0.31 -3.70
CA TYR A 339 10.33 -0.65 -5.12
C TYR A 339 9.00 -0.15 -5.70
N LEU A 340 7.91 -0.17 -4.93
CA LEU A 340 6.62 0.30 -5.40
C LEU A 340 6.55 1.84 -5.43
N PRO A 341 6.25 2.46 -6.58
CA PRO A 341 6.12 3.91 -6.72
C PRO A 341 5.13 4.54 -5.75
N ILE A 342 4.05 3.82 -5.40
CA ILE A 342 3.04 4.32 -4.45
C ILE A 342 3.63 4.61 -3.07
N PHE A 343 4.70 3.95 -2.65
CA PHE A 343 5.35 4.16 -1.36
C PHE A 343 6.37 5.30 -1.34
N GLN A 344 6.58 5.95 -2.48
CA GLN A 344 7.49 7.09 -2.59
C GLN A 344 6.73 8.41 -2.36
N LYS A 345 7.42 9.38 -1.72
CA LYS A 345 6.88 10.75 -1.51
C LYS A 345 6.79 11.55 -2.79
#